data_1b26e470d90268ffbe07062522bc61e9
#
_entry.id   1b26e470d90268ffbe07062522bc61e9
#
_cell.length_a   1.000
_cell.length_b   1.000
_cell.length_c   1.000
_cell.angle_alpha   90.00
_cell.angle_beta   90.00
_cell.angle_gamma   90.00
#
_symmetry.space_group_name_H-M   'P 1'
#
loop_
_entity.id
_entity.type
_entity.pdbx_description
1 polymer ?
#
loop_
_entity_poly.entity_id
_entity_poly.type
_entity_poly.pdbx_seq_one_letter_code
_entity_poly.pdbx_strand_id
1 'polypeptide(L)'
;MEQTETPSADQLETFPNPRPERDFTIEIVCPEFTSVCPKTGQPDFGTITFRYTPGESCVELKALKLYLQRYRNKGIFYEAVTNQILDDFVAACKPRRCEVTSRWTPRGGITTNVTCVHEA
;
A
#
# COMPACT_ATOMS: atom_id res chain seq x y z
N MET A 1 16.80 13.91 -4.29
CA MET A 1 17.08 13.52 -2.90
C MET A 1 16.72 12.05 -2.71
N GLU A 2 17.56 11.33 -2.03
CA GLU A 2 17.36 9.91 -1.78
C GLU A 2 16.36 9.71 -0.64
N GLN A 3 15.45 8.74 -0.83
CA GLN A 3 14.51 8.35 0.22
C GLN A 3 15.19 7.37 1.17
N THR A 4 15.46 7.81 2.39
CA THR A 4 16.13 6.98 3.39
C THR A 4 15.24 6.61 4.56
N GLU A 5 14.06 7.22 4.67
CA GLU A 5 13.15 6.95 5.78
C GLU A 5 12.50 5.58 5.66
N THR A 6 12.36 4.91 6.79
CA THR A 6 11.60 3.66 6.86
C THR A 6 10.11 3.97 6.67
N PRO A 7 9.40 3.20 5.85
CA PRO A 7 7.96 3.40 5.71
C PRO A 7 7.22 3.24 7.03
N SER A 8 6.31 4.16 7.33
CA SER A 8 5.49 4.09 8.54
C SER A 8 4.16 4.82 8.33
N ALA A 9 3.18 4.49 9.17
CA ALA A 9 1.82 5.00 9.05
C ALA A 9 1.74 6.53 9.15
N ASP A 10 2.60 7.16 9.95
CA ASP A 10 2.56 8.61 10.16
C ASP A 10 2.97 9.41 8.93
N GLN A 11 3.47 8.76 7.90
CA GLN A 11 3.79 9.41 6.61
C GLN A 11 2.57 9.55 5.72
N LEU A 12 1.48 8.87 6.05
CA LEU A 12 0.25 8.88 5.25
C LEU A 12 -0.66 10.00 5.74
N GLU A 13 -0.61 11.12 5.03
CA GLU A 13 -1.50 12.23 5.31
C GLU A 13 -2.91 11.92 4.85
N THR A 14 -3.89 12.51 5.52
CA THR A 14 -5.30 12.30 5.21
C THR A 14 -6.01 13.65 5.09
N PHE A 15 -7.19 13.64 4.50
CA PHE A 15 -8.07 14.80 4.46
C PHE A 15 -9.49 14.36 4.81
N PRO A 16 -10.36 15.28 5.24
CA PRO A 16 -11.72 14.91 5.67
C PRO A 16 -12.52 14.30 4.53
N ASN A 17 -13.20 13.18 4.83
CA ASN A 17 -14.12 12.57 3.89
C ASN A 17 -15.29 13.54 3.64
N PRO A 18 -15.59 13.92 2.39
CA PRO A 18 -16.66 14.87 2.09
C PRO A 18 -18.06 14.30 2.33
N ARG A 19 -18.21 12.98 2.41
CA ARG A 19 -19.51 12.34 2.60
C ARG A 19 -19.38 11.16 3.58
N PRO A 20 -19.08 11.45 4.87
CA PRO A 20 -18.86 10.35 5.83
C PRO A 20 -20.12 9.54 6.17
N GLU A 21 -21.30 10.07 5.84
CA GLU A 21 -22.56 9.37 6.07
C GLU A 21 -22.87 8.32 4.97
N ARG A 22 -22.07 8.29 3.90
CA ARG A 22 -22.32 7.42 2.76
C ARG A 22 -21.16 6.42 2.60
N ASP A 23 -21.48 5.17 2.36
CA ASP A 23 -20.47 4.20 1.99
C ASP A 23 -20.23 4.29 0.49
N PHE A 24 -18.99 4.52 0.12
CA PHE A 24 -18.55 4.46 -1.28
C PHE A 24 -17.15 3.87 -1.30
N THR A 25 -16.78 3.32 -2.46
CA THR A 25 -15.50 2.65 -2.60
C THR A 25 -14.54 3.53 -3.39
N ILE A 26 -13.33 3.69 -2.86
CA ILE A 26 -12.23 4.34 -3.57
C ILE A 26 -11.28 3.24 -4.00
N GLU A 27 -10.92 3.23 -5.28
CA GLU A 27 -9.92 2.31 -5.79
C GLU A 27 -8.70 3.11 -6.25
N ILE A 28 -7.52 2.74 -5.73
CA ILE A 28 -6.27 3.39 -6.12
C ILE A 28 -5.35 2.30 -6.64
N VAL A 29 -4.86 2.47 -7.87
CA VAL A 29 -3.99 1.51 -8.52
C VAL A 29 -2.60 2.12 -8.65
N CYS A 30 -1.59 1.46 -8.10
CA CYS A 30 -0.22 1.95 -8.08
C CYS A 30 0.68 0.94 -8.82
N PRO A 31 0.84 1.11 -10.16
CA PRO A 31 1.50 0.07 -10.97
C PRO A 31 3.03 0.15 -10.98
N GLU A 32 3.62 1.11 -10.29
CA GLU A 32 5.06 1.33 -10.33
C GLU A 32 5.76 1.00 -9.01
N PHE A 33 5.17 0.11 -8.24
CA PHE A 33 5.73 -0.24 -6.94
C PHE A 33 7.00 -1.09 -7.11
N THR A 34 8.01 -0.77 -6.29
CA THR A 34 9.29 -1.48 -6.30
C THR A 34 9.73 -1.77 -4.87
N SER A 35 10.23 -2.96 -4.64
CA SER A 35 10.93 -3.34 -3.41
C SER A 35 12.11 -4.22 -3.80
N VAL A 36 12.78 -4.84 -2.83
CA VAL A 36 13.96 -5.66 -3.09
C VAL A 36 13.72 -7.06 -2.53
N CYS A 37 14.09 -8.07 -3.29
CA CYS A 37 14.04 -9.44 -2.82
C CYS A 37 15.09 -9.63 -1.70
N PRO A 38 14.68 -10.04 -0.49
CA PRO A 38 15.63 -10.16 0.61
C PRO A 38 16.63 -11.32 0.42
N LYS A 39 16.34 -12.24 -0.49
CA LYS A 39 17.24 -13.37 -0.77
C LYS A 39 18.30 -13.03 -1.80
N THR A 40 17.92 -12.34 -2.87
CA THR A 40 18.83 -12.11 -4.03
C THR A 40 19.31 -10.68 -4.12
N GLY A 41 18.65 -9.73 -3.46
CA GLY A 41 18.97 -8.31 -3.59
C GLY A 41 18.47 -7.70 -4.89
N GLN A 42 17.76 -8.47 -5.71
CA GLN A 42 17.24 -7.96 -6.99
C GLN A 42 15.96 -7.19 -6.76
N PRO A 43 15.69 -6.18 -7.61
CA PRO A 43 14.45 -5.42 -7.49
C PRO A 43 13.24 -6.26 -7.89
N ASP A 44 12.16 -6.10 -7.12
CA ASP A 44 10.86 -6.67 -7.42
C ASP A 44 9.96 -5.54 -7.91
N PHE A 45 9.16 -5.82 -8.94
CA PHE A 45 8.24 -4.85 -9.54
C PHE A 45 6.82 -5.38 -9.41
N GLY A 46 5.90 -4.49 -9.04
CA GLY A 46 4.52 -4.93 -8.88
C GLY A 46 3.53 -3.78 -8.89
N THR A 47 2.26 -4.15 -8.81
CA THR A 47 1.15 -3.22 -8.73
C THR A 47 0.48 -3.38 -7.38
N ILE A 48 0.35 -2.28 -6.65
CA ILE A 48 -0.40 -2.25 -5.39
C ILE A 48 -1.75 -1.61 -5.66
N THR A 49 -2.82 -2.31 -5.31
CA THR A 49 -4.18 -1.79 -5.47
C THR A 49 -4.84 -1.68 -4.10
N PHE A 50 -5.37 -0.51 -3.81
CA PHE A 50 -6.17 -0.26 -2.61
C PHE A 50 -7.62 -0.17 -3.02
N ARG A 51 -8.50 -0.88 -2.32
CA ARG A 51 -9.95 -0.71 -2.45
C ARG A 51 -10.49 -0.50 -1.05
N TYR A 52 -10.99 0.70 -0.75
CA TYR A 52 -11.42 0.97 0.61
C TYR A 52 -12.70 1.81 0.66
N THR A 53 -13.44 1.61 1.75
CA THR A 53 -14.60 2.43 2.10
C THR A 53 -14.13 3.37 3.19
N PRO A 54 -14.03 4.68 2.92
CA PRO A 54 -13.49 5.61 3.91
C PRO A 54 -14.46 5.81 5.08
N GLY A 55 -13.90 6.02 6.26
CA GLY A 55 -14.63 6.49 7.43
C GLY A 55 -14.66 8.01 7.43
N GLU A 56 -14.02 8.61 8.44
CA GLU A 56 -13.97 10.07 8.57
C GLU A 56 -12.92 10.72 7.67
N SER A 57 -11.98 9.94 7.14
CA SER A 57 -10.84 10.47 6.39
C SER A 57 -10.57 9.70 5.12
N CYS A 58 -10.02 10.41 4.14
CA CYS A 58 -9.51 9.81 2.90
C CYS A 58 -7.99 9.99 2.84
N VAL A 59 -7.28 9.08 2.17
CA VAL A 59 -5.84 9.20 2.02
C VAL A 59 -5.50 10.28 0.99
N GLU A 60 -4.45 11.05 1.27
CA GLU A 60 -3.94 12.05 0.35
C GLU A 60 -2.94 11.37 -0.60
N LEU A 61 -3.14 11.53 -1.91
CA LEU A 61 -2.43 10.72 -2.91
C LEU A 61 -0.94 11.03 -3.01
N LYS A 62 -0.53 12.28 -2.81
CA LYS A 62 0.90 12.61 -2.85
C LYS A 62 1.63 11.93 -1.70
N ALA A 63 1.04 11.96 -0.51
CA ALA A 63 1.62 11.28 0.64
C ALA A 63 1.70 9.78 0.42
N LEU A 64 0.65 9.19 -0.18
CA LEU A 64 0.65 7.77 -0.50
C LEU A 64 1.78 7.43 -1.48
N LYS A 65 1.96 8.24 -2.53
CA LYS A 65 3.02 8.03 -3.50
C LYS A 65 4.39 8.01 -2.81
N LEU A 66 4.65 9.01 -1.97
CA LEU A 66 5.94 9.11 -1.28
C LEU A 66 6.14 7.97 -0.29
N TYR A 67 5.07 7.56 0.40
CA TYR A 67 5.11 6.42 1.31
C TYR A 67 5.52 5.15 0.55
N LEU A 68 4.89 4.86 -0.58
CA LEU A 68 5.19 3.66 -1.36
C LEU A 68 6.60 3.69 -1.92
N GLN A 69 7.11 4.87 -2.30
CA GLN A 69 8.47 4.99 -2.82
C GLN A 69 9.54 4.66 -1.78
N ARG A 70 9.21 4.74 -0.49
CA ARG A 70 10.16 4.40 0.57
C ARG A 70 10.49 2.91 0.63
N TYR A 71 9.72 2.08 -0.09
CA TYR A 71 10.00 0.65 -0.15
C TYR A 71 11.02 0.27 -1.23
N ARG A 72 11.40 1.20 -2.12
CA ARG A 72 12.18 0.86 -3.31
C ARG A 72 13.50 0.13 -3.01
N ASN A 73 14.12 0.42 -1.89
CA ASN A 73 15.38 -0.21 -1.51
C ASN A 73 15.23 -1.13 -0.30
N LYS A 74 14.00 -1.42 0.10
CA LYS A 74 13.74 -2.24 1.27
C LYS A 74 13.63 -3.71 0.88
N GLY A 75 14.48 -4.54 1.51
CA GLY A 75 14.39 -6.00 1.34
C GLY A 75 13.22 -6.53 2.13
N ILE A 76 12.20 -7.05 1.44
CA ILE A 76 10.98 -7.50 2.09
C ILE A 76 10.27 -8.49 1.16
N PHE A 77 9.70 -9.55 1.73
CA PHE A 77 8.90 -10.51 0.97
C PHE A 77 7.52 -9.95 0.65
N TYR A 78 6.90 -10.48 -0.41
CA TYR A 78 5.60 -10.03 -0.89
C TYR A 78 4.52 -10.07 0.19
N GLU A 79 4.49 -11.15 0.96
CA GLU A 79 3.50 -11.35 2.01
C GLU A 79 3.67 -10.32 3.14
N ALA A 80 4.89 -10.02 3.47
CA ALA A 80 5.18 -9.05 4.53
C ALA A 80 4.86 -7.62 4.09
N VAL A 81 5.26 -7.24 2.88
CA VAL A 81 5.05 -5.86 2.42
C VAL A 81 3.56 -5.56 2.24
N THR A 82 2.78 -6.52 1.73
CA THR A 82 1.35 -6.30 1.52
C THR A 82 0.63 -6.11 2.86
N ASN A 83 0.98 -6.92 3.85
CA ASN A 83 0.40 -6.79 5.19
C ASN A 83 0.83 -5.50 5.87
N GLN A 84 2.09 -5.09 5.73
CA GLN A 84 2.55 -3.83 6.33
C GLN A 84 1.84 -2.63 5.73
N ILE A 85 1.65 -2.64 4.40
CA ILE A 85 0.94 -1.55 3.72
C ILE A 85 -0.49 -1.46 4.24
N LEU A 86 -1.17 -2.60 4.38
CA LEU A 86 -2.54 -2.60 4.92
C LEU A 86 -2.56 -2.05 6.35
N ASP A 87 -1.64 -2.51 7.21
CA ASP A 87 -1.61 -2.08 8.61
C ASP A 87 -1.38 -0.57 8.70
N ASP A 88 -0.43 -0.04 7.93
CA ASP A 88 -0.14 1.39 7.94
C ASP A 88 -1.32 2.20 7.42
N PHE A 89 -1.97 1.73 6.35
CA PHE A 89 -3.12 2.40 5.79
C PHE A 89 -4.27 2.46 6.79
N VAL A 90 -4.56 1.34 7.45
CA VAL A 90 -5.63 1.27 8.45
C VAL A 90 -5.34 2.18 9.64
N ALA A 91 -4.09 2.21 10.10
CA ALA A 91 -3.70 3.07 11.21
C ALA A 91 -3.88 4.55 10.87
N ALA A 92 -3.58 4.94 9.63
CA ALA A 92 -3.64 6.35 9.20
C ALA A 92 -5.06 6.79 8.86
N CYS A 93 -5.80 5.99 8.10
CA CYS A 93 -7.07 6.41 7.52
C CYS A 93 -8.30 5.90 8.27
N LYS A 94 -8.14 4.85 9.06
CA LYS A 94 -9.23 4.22 9.83
C LYS A 94 -10.47 3.96 8.96
N PRO A 95 -10.30 3.23 7.84
CA PRO A 95 -11.41 2.95 6.93
C PRO A 95 -12.40 1.98 7.54
N ARG A 96 -13.64 1.98 7.03
CA ARG A 96 -14.63 0.98 7.40
C ARG A 96 -14.27 -0.37 6.85
N ARG A 97 -13.68 -0.41 5.66
CA ARG A 97 -13.16 -1.61 5.03
C ARG A 97 -11.99 -1.22 4.16
N CYS A 98 -10.98 -2.06 4.11
CA CYS A 98 -9.84 -1.83 3.21
C CYS A 98 -9.30 -3.17 2.72
N GLU A 99 -9.11 -3.24 1.41
CA GLU A 99 -8.46 -4.38 0.77
C GLU A 99 -7.23 -3.89 0.05
N VAL A 100 -6.08 -4.53 0.30
CA VAL A 100 -4.83 -4.23 -0.41
C VAL A 100 -4.42 -5.49 -1.14
N THR A 101 -4.20 -5.35 -2.44
CA THR A 101 -3.71 -6.44 -3.28
C THR A 101 -2.39 -6.04 -3.90
N SER A 102 -1.40 -6.93 -3.84
CA SER A 102 -0.16 -6.77 -4.58
C SER A 102 -0.06 -7.84 -5.66
N ARG A 103 0.23 -7.39 -6.89
CA ARG A 103 0.42 -8.27 -8.04
C ARG A 103 1.82 -8.06 -8.56
N TRP A 104 2.59 -9.13 -8.64
CA TRP A 104 4.02 -9.04 -8.88
C TRP A 104 4.38 -9.55 -10.27
N THR A 105 5.39 -8.91 -10.88
CA THR A 105 5.95 -9.35 -12.15
C THR A 105 6.49 -10.76 -12.00
N PRO A 106 6.18 -11.68 -12.94
CA PRO A 106 6.64 -13.08 -12.84
C PRO A 106 8.16 -13.19 -12.75
N ARG A 107 8.61 -14.10 -11.90
CA ARG A 107 10.03 -14.44 -11.75
C ARG A 107 10.17 -15.95 -11.86
N GLY A 108 11.02 -16.38 -12.80
CA GLY A 108 11.20 -17.82 -13.05
C GLY A 108 9.91 -18.50 -13.47
N GLY A 109 9.01 -17.78 -14.13
CA GLY A 109 7.71 -18.32 -14.53
C GLY A 109 6.65 -18.36 -13.43
N ILE A 110 6.97 -17.84 -12.23
CA ILE A 110 6.04 -17.87 -11.09
C ILE A 110 5.41 -16.49 -10.91
N THR A 111 4.08 -16.45 -10.85
CA THR A 111 3.30 -15.25 -10.59
C THR A 111 2.70 -15.36 -9.20
N THR A 112 2.83 -14.29 -8.40
CA THR A 112 2.31 -14.24 -7.04
C THR A 112 1.43 -13.03 -6.87
N ASN A 113 0.25 -13.23 -6.27
CA ASN A 113 -0.63 -12.14 -5.87
C ASN A 113 -0.97 -12.33 -4.40
N VAL A 114 -0.92 -11.25 -3.63
CA VAL A 114 -1.27 -11.29 -2.21
C VAL A 114 -2.41 -10.32 -1.96
N THR A 115 -3.46 -10.76 -1.27
CA THR A 115 -4.60 -9.93 -0.93
C THR A 115 -4.82 -9.96 0.58
N CYS A 116 -4.86 -8.78 1.19
CA CYS A 116 -5.13 -8.64 2.62
C CYS A 116 -6.35 -7.74 2.81
N VAL A 117 -7.22 -8.09 3.76
CA VAL A 117 -8.47 -7.37 4.00
C VAL A 117 -8.57 -6.98 5.47
N HIS A 118 -9.03 -5.76 5.71
CA HIS A 118 -9.40 -5.27 7.04
C HIS A 118 -10.84 -4.81 7.03
N GLU A 119 -11.59 -5.21 8.04
CA GLU A 119 -12.96 -4.72 8.26
C GLU A 119 -13.07 -4.23 9.69
N ALA A 120 -13.55 -2.99 9.83
CA ALA A 120 -13.70 -2.39 11.16
C ALA A 120 -14.90 -2.98 11.91
#